data_b2156b448ff2ed120f4bb9464b62dfdf
#
_entry.id   b2156b448ff2ed120f4bb9464b62dfdf
#
_cell.length_a   1.000
_cell.length_b   1.000
_cell.length_c   1.000
_cell.angle_alpha   90.00
_cell.angle_beta   90.00
_cell.angle_gamma   90.00
#
_symmetry.space_group_name_H-M   'P 1'
#
loop_
_entity.id
_entity.type
_entity.pdbx_description
1 polymer ?
#
loop_
_entity_poly.entity_id
_entity_poly.type
_entity_poly.pdbx_seq_one_letter_code
_entity_poly.pdbx_strand_id
1 'polypeptide(L)'
;MTTMQALLDRFGLDADEVADMISEHLNNAATIGSAGLSSADAEVLTAGGLTFGGQADRVGRRARSAVLVEQFSLLTGPDTAEVAAAAGVSESRVRHWASGGALLAIRVGRSLRFPRFQFGADGRPLPGLPAVLTGVPKEWPVAQVAAFLTTPQAELALGEGEPSTPAQWLAAGGDAASVAALLQPDW
;
A
#
# COMPACT_ATOMS: atom_id res chain seq x y z
N MET A 1 -0.28 20.57 -17.38
CA MET A 1 -0.05 19.11 -17.40
C MET A 1 1.35 18.87 -16.83
N THR A 2 1.46 18.35 -15.62
CA THR A 2 2.77 18.01 -15.04
C THR A 2 3.25 16.76 -15.74
N THR A 3 4.34 16.83 -16.50
CA THR A 3 4.91 15.67 -17.17
C THR A 3 5.45 14.67 -16.13
N MET A 4 5.38 13.38 -16.41
CA MET A 4 5.95 12.30 -15.58
C MET A 4 7.38 12.62 -15.17
N GLN A 5 8.19 13.17 -16.09
CA GLN A 5 9.57 13.58 -15.82
C GLN A 5 9.67 14.62 -14.70
N ALA A 6 8.81 15.66 -14.73
CA ALA A 6 8.82 16.69 -13.69
C ALA A 6 8.42 16.15 -12.31
N LEU A 7 7.62 15.08 -12.26
CA LEU A 7 7.30 14.38 -11.02
C LEU A 7 8.50 13.55 -10.53
N LEU A 8 9.16 12.83 -11.42
CA LEU A 8 10.34 12.03 -11.09
C LEU A 8 11.48 12.93 -10.58
N ASP A 9 11.75 14.04 -11.27
CA ASP A 9 12.76 15.02 -10.89
C ASP A 9 12.46 15.65 -9.52
N ARG A 10 11.19 16.00 -9.28
CA ARG A 10 10.75 16.57 -7.99
C ARG A 10 10.98 15.62 -6.80
N PHE A 11 10.88 14.31 -7.05
CA PHE A 11 11.04 13.29 -6.01
C PHE A 11 12.44 12.66 -6.01
N GLY A 12 13.34 13.10 -6.90
CA GLY A 12 14.70 12.56 -7.04
C GLY A 12 14.72 11.09 -7.45
N LEU A 13 13.74 10.67 -8.26
CA LEU A 13 13.61 9.30 -8.77
C LEU A 13 14.18 9.23 -10.17
N ASP A 14 14.98 8.20 -10.44
CA ASP A 14 15.41 7.88 -11.80
C ASP A 14 14.29 7.16 -12.56
N ALA A 15 14.04 7.59 -13.80
CA ALA A 15 12.96 7.05 -14.62
C ALA A 15 13.16 5.56 -14.93
N ASP A 16 14.42 5.15 -15.16
CA ASP A 16 14.76 3.77 -15.48
C ASP A 16 14.63 2.87 -14.24
N GLU A 17 15.04 3.36 -13.06
CA GLU A 17 14.90 2.66 -11.79
C GLU A 17 13.43 2.43 -11.41
N VAL A 18 12.57 3.42 -11.67
CA VAL A 18 11.12 3.31 -11.47
C VAL A 18 10.50 2.37 -12.51
N ALA A 19 10.94 2.44 -13.77
CA ALA A 19 10.46 1.56 -14.83
C ALA A 19 10.81 0.08 -14.56
N ASP A 20 12.03 -0.20 -14.09
CA ASP A 20 12.48 -1.54 -13.73
C ASP A 20 11.69 -2.09 -12.55
N MET A 21 11.49 -1.30 -11.51
CA MET A 21 10.69 -1.69 -10.33
C MET A 21 9.22 -1.97 -10.69
N ILE A 22 8.64 -1.13 -11.56
CA ILE A 22 7.27 -1.33 -12.07
C ILE A 22 7.21 -2.58 -12.93
N SER A 23 8.21 -2.83 -13.79
CA SER A 23 8.27 -3.98 -14.67
C SER A 23 8.39 -5.29 -13.89
N GLU A 24 9.21 -5.32 -12.85
CA GLU A 24 9.36 -6.49 -11.97
C GLU A 24 8.04 -6.79 -11.22
N HIS A 25 7.36 -5.75 -10.72
CA HIS A 25 6.07 -5.91 -10.04
C HIS A 25 4.94 -6.31 -10.99
N LEU A 26 4.92 -5.77 -12.21
CA LEU A 26 3.95 -6.17 -13.24
C LEU A 26 4.15 -7.61 -13.68
N ASN A 27 5.39 -8.09 -13.79
CA ASN A 27 5.70 -9.48 -14.08
C ASN A 27 5.26 -10.41 -12.94
N ASN A 28 5.49 -10.02 -11.69
CA ASN A 28 5.02 -10.76 -10.52
C ASN A 28 3.47 -10.76 -10.43
N ALA A 29 2.82 -9.62 -10.65
CA ALA A 29 1.36 -9.52 -10.68
C ALA A 29 0.74 -10.27 -11.86
N ALA A 30 1.39 -10.31 -13.03
CA ALA A 30 0.96 -11.11 -14.16
C ALA A 30 1.07 -12.62 -13.87
N THR A 31 2.08 -13.04 -13.11
CA THR A 31 2.25 -14.43 -12.66
C THR A 31 1.17 -14.83 -11.65
N ILE A 32 0.75 -13.93 -10.77
CA ILE A 32 -0.36 -14.15 -9.82
C ILE A 32 -1.72 -14.09 -10.54
N GLY A 33 -1.88 -13.17 -11.50
CA GLY A 33 -3.12 -13.01 -12.29
C GLY A 33 -3.35 -14.11 -13.34
N SER A 34 -2.30 -14.80 -13.80
CA SER A 34 -2.40 -15.93 -14.73
C SER A 34 -2.73 -17.26 -14.03
N ALA A 35 -2.73 -17.33 -12.70
CA ALA A 35 -3.17 -18.49 -11.93
C ALA A 35 -4.69 -18.74 -12.01
N GLY A 36 -5.45 -17.94 -12.75
CA GLY A 36 -6.91 -17.99 -12.79
C GLY A 36 -7.54 -18.81 -13.91
N LEU A 37 -6.95 -18.86 -15.11
CA LEU A 37 -7.54 -19.61 -16.23
C LEU A 37 -6.42 -19.96 -17.23
N SER A 38 -6.26 -21.25 -17.51
CA SER A 38 -5.37 -21.68 -18.60
C SER A 38 -5.98 -21.31 -19.97
N SER A 39 -5.14 -21.25 -21.02
CA SER A 39 -5.64 -21.01 -22.38
C SER A 39 -6.70 -22.03 -22.79
N ALA A 40 -6.59 -23.26 -22.30
CA ALA A 40 -7.56 -24.34 -22.54
C ALA A 40 -8.90 -24.06 -21.81
N ASP A 41 -8.87 -23.57 -20.59
CA ASP A 41 -10.08 -23.18 -19.85
C ASP A 41 -10.79 -21.99 -20.50
N ALA A 42 -10.04 -21.02 -21.02
CA ALA A 42 -10.58 -19.87 -21.75
C ALA A 42 -11.25 -20.31 -23.08
N GLU A 43 -10.69 -21.30 -23.82
CA GLU A 43 -11.29 -21.87 -25.02
C GLU A 43 -12.58 -22.61 -24.72
N VAL A 44 -12.62 -23.44 -23.69
CA VAL A 44 -13.82 -24.19 -23.27
C VAL A 44 -14.95 -23.23 -22.88
N LEU A 45 -14.65 -22.18 -22.15
CA LEU A 45 -15.63 -21.17 -21.73
C LEU A 45 -16.13 -20.31 -22.90
N THR A 46 -15.26 -20.00 -23.87
CA THR A 46 -15.63 -19.31 -25.11
C THR A 46 -16.52 -20.20 -26.02
N ALA A 47 -16.23 -21.48 -26.11
CA ALA A 47 -17.06 -22.44 -26.80
C ALA A 47 -18.43 -22.64 -26.14
N GLY A 48 -18.53 -22.40 -24.83
CA GLY A 48 -19.76 -22.34 -24.04
C GLY A 48 -20.57 -21.04 -24.17
N GLY A 49 -20.18 -20.13 -25.06
CA GLY A 49 -20.89 -18.86 -25.30
C GLY A 49 -20.52 -17.70 -24.37
N LEU A 50 -19.52 -17.86 -23.51
CA LEU A 50 -19.02 -16.80 -22.65
C LEU A 50 -17.94 -15.98 -23.39
N THR A 51 -18.28 -14.78 -23.82
CA THR A 51 -17.34 -13.85 -24.49
C THR A 51 -16.58 -13.02 -23.45
N PHE A 52 -15.30 -13.31 -23.27
CA PHE A 52 -14.43 -12.61 -22.32
C PHE A 52 -13.80 -11.30 -22.88
N GLY A 53 -14.09 -10.95 -24.12
CA GLY A 53 -13.32 -9.99 -24.93
C GLY A 53 -13.45 -8.49 -24.59
N GLY A 54 -14.36 -8.05 -23.71
CA GLY A 54 -14.53 -6.61 -23.47
C GLY A 54 -14.51 -6.21 -22.00
N GLN A 55 -15.00 -7.03 -21.12
CA GLN A 55 -15.16 -6.72 -19.70
C GLN A 55 -13.97 -7.19 -18.88
N ALA A 56 -13.41 -8.36 -19.19
CA ALA A 56 -12.18 -8.87 -18.58
C ALA A 56 -10.99 -7.94 -18.85
N ASP A 57 -10.91 -7.35 -20.05
CA ASP A 57 -9.85 -6.42 -20.41
C ASP A 57 -9.98 -5.06 -19.71
N ARG A 58 -11.21 -4.61 -19.39
CA ARG A 58 -11.46 -3.40 -18.60
C ARG A 58 -11.19 -3.62 -17.11
N VAL A 59 -11.57 -4.79 -16.59
CA VAL A 59 -11.30 -5.17 -15.19
C VAL A 59 -9.80 -5.37 -15.00
N GLY A 60 -9.12 -6.05 -15.93
CA GLY A 60 -7.67 -6.23 -15.90
C GLY A 60 -6.90 -4.90 -16.03
N ARG A 61 -7.36 -3.96 -16.87
CA ARG A 61 -6.75 -2.62 -16.94
C ARG A 61 -6.97 -1.81 -15.67
N ARG A 62 -8.18 -1.85 -15.09
CA ARG A 62 -8.47 -1.17 -13.81
C ARG A 62 -7.64 -1.75 -12.67
N ALA A 63 -7.52 -3.07 -12.59
CA ALA A 63 -6.70 -3.73 -11.58
C ALA A 63 -5.22 -3.35 -11.73
N ARG A 64 -4.68 -3.38 -12.95
CA ARG A 64 -3.31 -2.94 -13.24
C ARG A 64 -3.09 -1.47 -12.92
N SER A 65 -4.03 -0.59 -13.28
CA SER A 65 -3.96 0.83 -12.93
C SER A 65 -4.02 1.07 -11.42
N ALA A 66 -4.84 0.32 -10.70
CA ALA A 66 -4.92 0.42 -9.24
C ALA A 66 -3.60 -0.01 -8.58
N VAL A 67 -3.00 -1.11 -9.02
CA VAL A 67 -1.68 -1.57 -8.54
C VAL A 67 -0.59 -0.53 -8.84
N LEU A 68 -0.57 0.06 -10.03
CA LEU A 68 0.39 1.10 -10.39
C LEU A 68 0.23 2.36 -9.53
N VAL A 69 -1.01 2.81 -9.31
CA VAL A 69 -1.30 3.97 -8.46
C VAL A 69 -0.88 3.69 -7.01
N GLU A 70 -1.15 2.49 -6.51
CA GLU A 70 -0.77 2.08 -5.17
C GLU A 70 0.75 2.02 -5.02
N GLN A 71 1.47 1.39 -5.95
CA GLN A 71 2.94 1.34 -5.97
C GLN A 71 3.53 2.75 -6.06
N PHE A 72 3.00 3.59 -6.93
CA PHE A 72 3.43 4.98 -7.04
C PHE A 72 3.20 5.76 -5.72
N SER A 73 2.07 5.54 -5.06
CA SER A 73 1.78 6.15 -3.75
C SER A 73 2.76 5.70 -2.66
N LEU A 74 3.20 4.45 -2.68
CA LEU A 74 4.21 3.93 -1.76
C LEU A 74 5.57 4.60 -1.99
N LEU A 75 5.98 4.77 -3.25
CA LEU A 75 7.26 5.36 -3.64
C LEU A 75 7.30 6.89 -3.46
N THR A 76 6.17 7.57 -3.62
CA THR A 76 6.06 9.04 -3.49
C THR A 76 5.71 9.53 -2.09
N GLY A 77 5.76 8.66 -1.10
CA GLY A 77 5.58 9.02 0.30
C GLY A 77 6.64 10.03 0.79
N PRO A 78 6.41 10.71 1.94
CA PRO A 78 7.35 11.64 2.50
C PRO A 78 8.72 10.98 2.76
N ASP A 79 9.76 11.78 2.70
CA ASP A 79 11.11 11.35 3.07
C ASP A 79 11.38 11.51 4.59
N THR A 80 12.60 11.17 5.00
CA THR A 80 13.00 11.24 6.41
C THR A 80 12.92 12.67 6.98
N ALA A 81 13.27 13.67 6.19
CA ALA A 81 13.27 15.07 6.62
C ALA A 81 11.83 15.61 6.74
N GLU A 82 10.97 15.28 5.77
CA GLU A 82 9.56 15.65 5.79
C GLU A 82 8.82 15.03 6.99
N VAL A 83 9.05 13.73 7.26
CA VAL A 83 8.48 13.06 8.45
C VAL A 83 9.01 13.67 9.74
N ALA A 84 10.31 13.96 9.82
CA ALA A 84 10.93 14.58 10.98
C ALA A 84 10.32 15.96 11.28
N ALA A 85 10.14 16.79 10.25
CA ALA A 85 9.54 18.11 10.36
C ALA A 85 8.07 18.02 10.83
N ALA A 86 7.26 17.16 10.22
CA ALA A 86 5.85 17.00 10.59
C ALA A 86 5.67 16.46 12.02
N ALA A 87 6.50 15.48 12.41
CA ALA A 87 6.45 14.90 13.75
C ALA A 87 7.11 15.76 14.84
N GLY A 88 7.89 16.78 14.46
CA GLY A 88 8.62 17.62 15.41
C GLY A 88 9.80 16.91 16.08
N VAL A 89 10.47 16.00 15.37
CA VAL A 89 11.59 15.18 15.86
C VAL A 89 12.81 15.30 14.95
N SER A 90 13.94 14.72 15.36
CA SER A 90 15.13 14.64 14.48
C SER A 90 14.98 13.52 13.43
N GLU A 91 15.66 13.67 12.29
CA GLU A 91 15.74 12.61 11.28
C GLU A 91 16.34 11.30 11.82
N SER A 92 17.29 11.41 12.76
CA SER A 92 17.85 10.22 13.43
C SER A 92 16.76 9.44 14.17
N ARG A 93 15.82 10.14 14.80
CA ARG A 93 14.68 9.52 15.48
C ARG A 93 13.76 8.79 14.49
N VAL A 94 13.50 9.40 13.33
CA VAL A 94 12.70 8.80 12.27
C VAL A 94 13.37 7.51 11.73
N ARG A 95 14.70 7.56 11.48
CA ARG A 95 15.45 6.36 11.06
C ARG A 95 15.41 5.27 12.13
N HIS A 96 15.44 5.65 13.41
CA HIS A 96 15.29 4.69 14.51
C HIS A 96 13.89 4.06 14.52
N TRP A 97 12.82 4.83 14.28
CA TRP A 97 11.48 4.28 14.13
C TRP A 97 11.38 3.27 12.97
N ALA A 98 11.98 3.59 11.83
CA ALA A 98 12.02 2.69 10.68
C ALA A 98 12.79 1.41 10.97
N SER A 99 14.01 1.51 11.56
CA SER A 99 14.81 0.33 11.88
C SER A 99 14.22 -0.53 13.00
N GLY A 100 13.43 0.06 13.89
CA GLY A 100 12.72 -0.62 14.96
C GLY A 100 11.34 -1.15 14.58
N GLY A 101 10.91 -0.98 13.31
CA GLY A 101 9.60 -1.45 12.85
C GLY A 101 8.41 -0.61 13.34
N ALA A 102 8.65 0.54 13.96
CA ALA A 102 7.60 1.46 14.37
C ALA A 102 6.99 2.27 13.21
N LEU A 103 7.72 2.36 12.10
CA LEU A 103 7.26 2.89 10.81
C LEU A 103 7.75 1.98 9.70
N LEU A 104 6.91 1.77 8.69
CA LEU A 104 7.32 1.13 7.45
C LEU A 104 8.09 2.13 6.59
N ALA A 105 9.23 1.70 6.07
CA ALA A 105 10.04 2.49 5.16
C ALA A 105 10.44 1.66 3.94
N ILE A 106 10.38 2.26 2.77
CA ILE A 106 10.82 1.68 1.52
C ILE A 106 12.10 2.40 1.11
N ARG A 107 13.12 1.64 0.73
CA ARG A 107 14.35 2.21 0.21
C ARG A 107 14.19 2.49 -1.28
N VAL A 108 14.35 3.76 -1.66
CA VAL A 108 14.35 4.20 -3.05
C VAL A 108 15.70 4.85 -3.31
N GLY A 109 16.55 4.18 -4.04
CA GLY A 109 17.95 4.57 -4.20
C GLY A 109 18.66 4.69 -2.85
N ARG A 110 19.14 5.88 -2.52
CA ARG A 110 19.81 6.20 -1.24
C ARG A 110 18.88 6.73 -0.16
N SER A 111 17.62 7.01 -0.48
CA SER A 111 16.65 7.62 0.41
C SER A 111 15.66 6.60 0.98
N LEU A 112 15.13 6.89 2.17
CA LEU A 112 13.97 6.20 2.70
C LEU A 112 12.71 6.99 2.33
N ARG A 113 11.67 6.28 1.89
CA ARG A 113 10.33 6.80 1.66
C ARG A 113 9.35 6.12 2.61
N PHE A 114 8.45 6.89 3.14
CA PHE A 114 7.49 6.43 4.13
C PHE A 114 6.09 6.44 3.50
N PRO A 115 5.45 5.28 3.29
CA PRO A 115 4.09 5.21 2.73
C PRO A 115 3.11 6.11 3.49
N ARG A 116 2.27 6.84 2.75
CA ARG A 116 1.39 7.89 3.32
C ARG A 116 0.32 7.34 4.27
N PHE A 117 -0.13 6.10 4.10
CA PHE A 117 -1.19 5.50 4.89
C PHE A 117 -0.91 5.42 6.40
N GLN A 118 0.34 5.56 6.81
CA GLN A 118 0.75 5.50 8.21
C GLN A 118 0.79 6.87 8.90
N PHE A 119 0.32 7.91 8.23
CA PHE A 119 0.30 9.28 8.78
C PHE A 119 -1.11 9.85 8.80
N GLY A 120 -1.40 10.65 9.82
CA GLY A 120 -2.61 11.44 9.90
C GLY A 120 -2.60 12.63 8.93
N ALA A 121 -3.69 13.37 8.92
CA ALA A 121 -3.83 14.58 8.10
C ALA A 121 -2.81 15.68 8.47
N ASP A 122 -2.28 15.65 9.69
CA ASP A 122 -1.24 16.53 10.21
C ASP A 122 0.19 16.08 9.83
N GLY A 123 0.31 14.98 9.10
CA GLY A 123 1.60 14.39 8.70
C GLY A 123 2.34 13.64 9.82
N ARG A 124 1.73 13.51 11.00
CA ARG A 124 2.31 12.73 12.10
C ARG A 124 1.97 11.25 11.97
N PRO A 125 2.85 10.35 12.46
CA PRO A 125 2.53 8.93 12.54
C PRO A 125 1.21 8.69 13.28
N LEU A 126 0.42 7.74 12.79
CA LEU A 126 -0.86 7.37 13.41
C LEU A 126 -0.64 6.88 14.85
N PRO A 127 -1.48 7.30 15.80
CA PRO A 127 -1.43 6.80 17.17
C PRO A 127 -1.58 5.27 17.21
N GLY A 128 -0.77 4.59 18.03
CA GLY A 128 -0.85 3.13 18.16
C GLY A 128 -0.33 2.32 16.96
N LEU A 129 0.05 2.94 15.85
CA LEU A 129 0.59 2.25 14.67
C LEU A 129 1.72 1.26 14.99
N PRO A 130 2.72 1.57 15.84
CA PRO A 130 3.77 0.62 16.18
C PRO A 130 3.25 -0.70 16.77
N ALA A 131 2.20 -0.65 17.57
CA ALA A 131 1.59 -1.85 18.14
C ALA A 131 0.92 -2.72 17.05
N VAL A 132 0.24 -2.09 16.10
CA VAL A 132 -0.36 -2.77 14.94
C VAL A 132 0.73 -3.40 14.07
N LEU A 133 1.78 -2.65 13.71
CA LEU A 133 2.89 -3.15 12.87
C LEU A 133 3.64 -4.31 13.52
N THR A 134 3.69 -4.37 14.85
CA THR A 134 4.27 -5.52 15.57
C THR A 134 3.45 -6.81 15.36
N GLY A 135 2.15 -6.70 15.18
CA GLY A 135 1.24 -7.82 14.91
C GLY A 135 1.19 -8.24 13.44
N VAL A 136 1.72 -7.43 12.52
CA VAL A 136 1.75 -7.77 11.09
C VAL A 136 2.68 -8.95 10.83
N PRO A 137 2.25 -10.00 10.10
CA PRO A 137 3.11 -11.08 9.69
C PRO A 137 4.32 -10.56 8.90
N LYS A 138 5.52 -11.07 9.23
CA LYS A 138 6.79 -10.58 8.65
C LYS A 138 6.91 -10.84 7.13
N GLU A 139 6.17 -11.82 6.64
CA GLU A 139 6.09 -12.20 5.23
C GLU A 139 5.18 -11.27 4.40
N TRP A 140 4.40 -10.42 5.03
CA TRP A 140 3.53 -9.51 4.30
C TRP A 140 4.35 -8.43 3.58
N PRO A 141 4.20 -8.31 2.25
CA PRO A 141 4.76 -7.18 1.53
C PRO A 141 4.10 -5.88 1.98
N VAL A 142 4.79 -4.75 1.83
CA VAL A 142 4.29 -3.42 2.22
C VAL A 142 2.94 -3.10 1.56
N ALA A 143 2.73 -3.54 0.32
CA ALA A 143 1.45 -3.37 -0.38
C ALA A 143 0.28 -4.07 0.33
N GLN A 144 0.50 -5.25 0.89
CA GLN A 144 -0.53 -5.97 1.66
C GLN A 144 -0.83 -5.26 2.99
N VAL A 145 0.18 -4.73 3.65
CA VAL A 145 -0.01 -3.91 4.85
C VAL A 145 -0.77 -2.62 4.51
N ALA A 146 -0.45 -1.99 3.37
CA ALA A 146 -1.17 -0.83 2.87
C ALA A 146 -2.65 -1.15 2.62
N ALA A 147 -2.92 -2.23 1.89
CA ALA A 147 -4.28 -2.69 1.62
C ALA A 147 -5.07 -2.95 2.91
N PHE A 148 -4.49 -3.65 3.88
CA PHE A 148 -5.09 -3.88 5.18
C PHE A 148 -5.44 -2.57 5.89
N LEU A 149 -4.49 -1.63 5.99
CA LEU A 149 -4.69 -0.36 6.71
C LEU A 149 -5.64 0.61 6.00
N THR A 150 -5.87 0.44 4.70
CA THR A 150 -6.72 1.34 3.89
C THR A 150 -8.05 0.73 3.45
N THR A 151 -8.31 -0.55 3.75
CA THR A 151 -9.60 -1.21 3.46
C THR A 151 -10.54 -1.10 4.66
N PRO A 152 -11.80 -0.65 4.50
CA PRO A 152 -12.78 -0.61 5.58
C PRO A 152 -13.02 -2.00 6.20
N GLN A 153 -13.10 -2.05 7.52
CA GLN A 153 -13.34 -3.25 8.32
C GLN A 153 -14.66 -3.09 9.06
N ALA A 154 -15.52 -4.09 9.01
CA ALA A 154 -16.83 -4.03 9.65
C ALA A 154 -16.73 -3.93 11.19
N GLU A 155 -15.66 -4.50 11.75
CA GLU A 155 -15.38 -4.51 13.20
C GLU A 155 -14.87 -3.15 13.72
N LEU A 156 -14.46 -2.25 12.84
CA LEU A 156 -13.94 -0.92 13.17
C LEU A 156 -14.96 0.15 12.74
N ALA A 157 -16.04 0.28 13.49
CA ALA A 157 -17.08 1.25 13.18
C ALA A 157 -16.83 2.59 13.88
N LEU A 158 -16.87 3.69 13.11
CA LEU A 158 -16.83 5.07 13.61
C LEU A 158 -18.22 5.72 13.45
N GLY A 159 -18.56 6.62 14.36
CA GLY A 159 -19.83 7.37 14.31
C GLY A 159 -21.07 6.47 14.41
N GLU A 160 -22.00 6.58 13.46
CA GLU A 160 -23.26 5.84 13.44
C GLU A 160 -23.13 4.36 12.99
N GLY A 161 -21.95 3.76 13.13
CA GLY A 161 -21.71 2.37 12.82
C GLY A 161 -21.20 2.13 11.39
N GLU A 162 -20.73 3.17 10.69
CA GLU A 162 -20.10 3.00 9.39
C GLU A 162 -18.73 2.32 9.52
N PRO A 163 -18.45 1.28 8.70
CA PRO A 163 -17.15 0.64 8.66
C PRO A 163 -16.04 1.65 8.36
N SER A 164 -14.96 1.63 9.14
CA SER A 164 -13.81 2.49 8.93
C SER A 164 -12.57 1.69 8.57
N THR A 165 -11.61 2.36 7.92
CA THR A 165 -10.31 1.74 7.71
C THR A 165 -9.52 1.71 9.03
N PRO A 166 -8.62 0.73 9.23
CA PRO A 166 -7.71 0.73 10.37
C PRO A 166 -6.95 2.06 10.54
N ALA A 167 -6.54 2.67 9.44
CA ALA A 167 -5.88 3.99 9.48
C ALA A 167 -6.81 5.10 9.99
N GLN A 168 -8.08 5.14 9.54
CA GLN A 168 -9.08 6.09 10.03
C GLN A 168 -9.42 5.86 11.49
N TRP A 169 -9.56 4.61 11.90
CA TRP A 169 -9.79 4.21 13.29
C TRP A 169 -8.69 4.73 14.22
N LEU A 170 -7.42 4.47 13.87
CA LEU A 170 -6.27 4.96 14.62
C LEU A 170 -6.19 6.49 14.63
N ALA A 171 -6.46 7.15 13.48
CA ALA A 171 -6.46 8.61 13.38
C ALA A 171 -7.53 9.26 14.28
N ALA A 172 -8.65 8.59 14.47
CA ALA A 172 -9.72 9.00 15.38
C ALA A 172 -9.42 8.70 16.87
N GLY A 173 -8.27 8.11 17.18
CA GLY A 173 -7.88 7.72 18.53
C GLY A 173 -8.45 6.37 18.98
N GLY A 174 -8.90 5.55 18.04
CA GLY A 174 -9.38 4.20 18.32
C GLY A 174 -8.26 3.28 18.84
N ASP A 175 -8.66 2.23 19.55
CA ASP A 175 -7.72 1.30 20.16
C ASP A 175 -6.94 0.46 19.15
N ALA A 176 -5.61 0.49 19.27
CA ALA A 176 -4.71 -0.28 18.41
C ALA A 176 -4.83 -1.80 18.60
N ALA A 177 -5.28 -2.27 19.76
CA ALA A 177 -5.48 -3.69 20.02
C ALA A 177 -6.65 -4.25 19.19
N SER A 178 -7.71 -3.45 18.97
CA SER A 178 -8.81 -3.80 18.09
C SER A 178 -8.34 -4.03 16.65
N VAL A 179 -7.44 -3.18 16.16
CA VAL A 179 -6.83 -3.33 14.82
C VAL A 179 -5.91 -4.56 14.78
N ALA A 180 -5.09 -4.77 15.82
CA ALA A 180 -4.17 -5.89 15.89
C ALA A 180 -4.91 -7.25 15.96
N ALA A 181 -6.09 -7.29 16.56
CA ALA A 181 -6.93 -8.48 16.60
C ALA A 181 -7.34 -8.96 15.20
N LEU A 182 -7.57 -8.03 14.26
CA LEU A 182 -7.92 -8.37 12.87
C LEU A 182 -6.77 -9.01 12.07
N LEU A 183 -5.54 -8.92 12.56
CA LEU A 183 -4.39 -9.58 11.95
C LEU A 183 -4.26 -11.05 12.35
N GLN A 184 -5.00 -11.48 13.37
CA GLN A 184 -4.97 -12.86 13.81
C GLN A 184 -6.00 -13.67 13.01
N PRO A 185 -5.61 -14.80 12.40
CA PRO A 185 -6.58 -15.67 11.74
C PRO A 185 -7.52 -16.26 12.80
N ASP A 186 -8.83 -16.13 12.56
CA ASP A 186 -9.84 -16.88 13.31
C ASP A 186 -9.68 -18.37 13.00
N TRP A 187 -9.10 -19.14 13.93
CA TRP A 187 -9.08 -20.61 13.91
C TRP A 187 -10.16 -21.16 14.82
#